data_f4869e56c0fcccee96a9c55548baddb3
#
_entry.id   f4869e56c0fcccee96a9c55548baddb3
#
_cell.length_a   1.000
_cell.length_b   1.000
_cell.length_c   1.000
_cell.angle_alpha   90.00
_cell.angle_beta   90.00
_cell.angle_gamma   90.00
#
_symmetry.space_group_name_H-M   'P 1'
#
loop_
_entity.id
_entity.type
_entity.pdbx_description
1 polymer ?
#
loop_
_entity_poly.entity_id
_entity_poly.type
_entity_poly.pdbx_seq_one_letter_code
_entity_poly.pdbx_strand_id
1 'polypeptide(L)'
;MKLYVTLFAAAAVTFQAGAALSADKVSMDDPNIAVAYEEDGRYFTDDGVPTFNVAEDGTVDWPTFSGFRRYHAECHVCHGPDGEGSTYAPALKNSAIDMDYYDFLDVVTNGRQKVGAAENSVMPA
;
A
#
# COMPACT_ATOMS: atom_id res chain seq x y z
N MET A 1 -24.12 3.80 -69.24
CA MET A 1 -23.02 3.27 -68.41
C MET A 1 -23.08 4.06 -67.13
N LYS A 2 -23.67 3.50 -66.02
CA LYS A 2 -23.86 4.17 -64.75
C LYS A 2 -22.73 3.76 -63.81
N LEU A 3 -21.91 4.75 -63.39
CA LEU A 3 -20.78 4.61 -62.47
C LEU A 3 -21.32 4.66 -61.04
N TYR A 4 -21.23 3.57 -60.28
CA TYR A 4 -21.54 3.54 -58.85
C TYR A 4 -20.28 3.84 -58.08
N VAL A 5 -20.26 5.02 -57.41
CA VAL A 5 -19.23 5.39 -56.46
C VAL A 5 -19.64 4.84 -55.11
N THR A 6 -18.92 3.80 -54.62
CA THR A 6 -19.07 3.28 -53.29
C THR A 6 -18.26 4.13 -52.31
N LEU A 7 -18.94 4.85 -51.42
CA LEU A 7 -18.32 5.53 -50.27
C LEU A 7 -17.94 4.48 -49.22
N PHE A 8 -16.65 4.33 -48.98
CA PHE A 8 -16.16 3.62 -47.79
C PHE A 8 -16.20 4.57 -46.58
N ALA A 9 -17.10 4.33 -45.63
CA ALA A 9 -17.10 4.99 -44.34
C ALA A 9 -15.97 4.37 -43.47
N ALA A 10 -14.92 5.15 -43.21
CA ALA A 10 -13.88 4.81 -42.25
C ALA A 10 -14.42 4.98 -40.83
N ALA A 11 -14.65 3.88 -40.14
CA ALA A 11 -14.97 3.89 -38.70
C ALA A 11 -13.70 4.24 -37.91
N ALA A 12 -13.65 5.42 -37.34
CA ALA A 12 -12.62 5.82 -36.40
C ALA A 12 -12.84 5.08 -35.07
N VAL A 13 -11.98 4.11 -34.77
CA VAL A 13 -11.94 3.48 -33.46
C VAL A 13 -11.27 4.46 -32.49
N THR A 14 -12.05 5.12 -31.65
CA THR A 14 -11.53 5.93 -30.55
C THR A 14 -11.03 4.99 -29.45
N PHE A 15 -9.71 4.90 -29.33
CA PHE A 15 -9.06 4.24 -28.21
C PHE A 15 -9.24 5.14 -26.98
N GLN A 16 -10.20 4.78 -26.12
CA GLN A 16 -10.30 5.42 -24.81
C GLN A 16 -9.13 4.92 -23.96
N ALA A 17 -8.18 5.82 -23.70
CA ALA A 17 -7.16 5.61 -22.70
C ALA A 17 -7.86 5.39 -21.34
N GLY A 18 -7.81 4.16 -20.85
CA GLY A 18 -8.27 3.82 -19.51
C GLY A 18 -7.55 4.73 -18.50
N ALA A 19 -8.33 5.40 -17.65
CA ALA A 19 -7.79 6.12 -16.51
C ALA A 19 -6.97 5.12 -15.69
N ALA A 20 -5.65 5.32 -15.65
CA ALA A 20 -4.80 4.64 -14.69
C ALA A 20 -5.34 5.00 -13.30
N LEU A 21 -5.78 4.00 -12.55
CA LEU A 21 -6.07 4.14 -11.13
C LEU A 21 -4.77 4.62 -10.49
N SER A 22 -4.74 5.93 -10.17
CA SER A 22 -3.68 6.51 -9.37
C SER A 22 -3.76 5.81 -8.01
N ALA A 23 -2.78 4.98 -7.69
CA ALA A 23 -2.61 4.55 -6.31
C ALA A 23 -2.47 5.83 -5.49
N ASP A 24 -3.38 6.07 -4.56
CA ASP A 24 -3.30 7.21 -3.66
C ASP A 24 -1.96 7.09 -2.92
N LYS A 25 -1.01 7.95 -3.31
CA LYS A 25 0.26 8.06 -2.60
C LYS A 25 -0.06 8.63 -1.23
N VAL A 26 0.36 7.94 -0.19
CA VAL A 26 0.34 8.50 1.17
C VAL A 26 1.06 9.83 1.11
N SER A 27 0.39 10.90 1.52
CA SER A 27 1.01 12.23 1.57
C SER A 27 1.98 12.26 2.74
N MET A 28 3.23 12.62 2.48
CA MET A 28 4.23 12.82 3.54
C MET A 28 3.91 14.03 4.44
N ASP A 29 2.91 14.83 4.05
CA ASP A 29 2.38 15.94 4.85
C ASP A 29 1.25 15.50 5.80
N ASP A 30 0.88 14.21 5.82
CA ASP A 30 -0.10 13.68 6.78
C ASP A 30 0.50 13.80 8.19
N PRO A 31 -0.17 14.51 9.13
CA PRO A 31 0.34 14.72 10.47
C PRO A 31 0.60 13.41 11.25
N ASN A 32 -0.08 12.32 10.88
CA ASN A 32 0.11 11.02 11.52
C ASN A 32 1.44 10.34 11.14
N ILE A 33 2.09 10.79 10.06
CA ILE A 33 3.36 10.24 9.58
C ILE A 33 4.43 11.31 9.37
N ALA A 34 4.08 12.59 9.45
CA ALA A 34 5.02 13.69 9.26
C ALA A 34 6.17 13.60 10.25
N VAL A 35 7.39 13.75 9.77
CA VAL A 35 8.58 13.77 10.60
C VAL A 35 8.65 15.07 11.40
N ALA A 36 8.64 14.97 12.73
CA ALA A 36 8.82 16.08 13.62
C ALA A 36 10.26 16.19 14.14
N TYR A 37 10.88 15.06 14.47
CA TYR A 37 12.27 15.02 14.94
C TYR A 37 12.95 13.69 14.61
N GLU A 38 14.27 13.67 14.74
CA GLU A 38 15.12 12.48 14.61
C GLU A 38 15.85 12.23 15.92
N GLU A 39 15.95 10.98 16.31
CA GLU A 39 16.75 10.52 17.43
C GLU A 39 17.41 9.17 17.10
N ASP A 40 18.72 9.09 17.24
CA ASP A 40 19.51 7.87 16.98
C ASP A 40 19.25 7.21 15.62
N GLY A 41 19.06 8.02 14.56
CA GLY A 41 18.80 7.55 13.21
C GLY A 41 17.38 7.00 12.99
N ARG A 42 16.45 7.39 13.85
CA ARG A 42 15.02 7.08 13.75
C ARG A 42 14.22 8.37 13.70
N TYR A 43 13.17 8.34 12.94
CA TYR A 43 12.26 9.47 12.79
C TYR A 43 11.00 9.26 13.62
N PHE A 44 10.49 10.38 14.15
CA PHE A 44 9.32 10.39 15.02
C PHE A 44 8.36 11.50 14.62
N THR A 45 7.08 11.30 14.87
CA THR A 45 6.04 12.32 14.80
C THR A 45 6.09 13.24 16.03
N ASP A 46 5.30 14.31 16.03
CA ASP A 46 5.16 15.21 17.19
C ASP A 46 4.71 14.46 18.48
N ASP A 47 3.89 13.42 18.31
CA ASP A 47 3.40 12.58 19.42
C ASP A 47 4.43 11.51 19.86
N GLY A 48 5.62 11.50 19.28
CA GLY A 48 6.66 10.53 19.60
C GLY A 48 6.42 9.13 19.03
N VAL A 49 5.55 9.00 18.05
CA VAL A 49 5.31 7.75 17.34
C VAL A 49 6.41 7.55 16.29
N PRO A 50 7.04 6.37 16.19
CA PRO A 50 8.00 6.10 15.14
C PRO A 50 7.37 6.26 13.74
N THR A 51 8.09 6.97 12.87
CA THR A 51 7.71 7.18 11.49
C THR A 51 8.89 6.92 10.56
N PHE A 52 8.76 7.25 9.30
CA PHE A 52 9.76 7.03 8.27
C PHE A 52 10.04 8.32 7.49
N ASN A 53 11.19 8.37 6.87
CA ASN A 53 11.54 9.46 5.95
C ASN A 53 12.01 8.88 4.61
N VAL A 54 11.51 9.45 3.52
CA VAL A 54 11.95 9.15 2.16
C VAL A 54 12.56 10.40 1.57
N ALA A 55 13.87 10.37 1.32
CA ALA A 55 14.55 11.47 0.68
C ALA A 55 14.11 11.64 -0.78
N GLU A 56 14.41 12.81 -1.37
CA GLU A 56 14.02 13.12 -2.75
C GLU A 56 14.60 12.14 -3.79
N ASP A 57 15.73 11.54 -3.52
CA ASP A 57 16.38 10.52 -4.35
C ASP A 57 15.83 9.10 -4.11
N GLY A 58 14.86 8.93 -3.22
CA GLY A 58 14.26 7.66 -2.83
C GLY A 58 15.04 6.91 -1.74
N THR A 59 16.09 7.50 -1.17
CA THR A 59 16.80 6.91 -0.04
C THR A 59 15.93 6.92 1.21
N VAL A 60 15.93 5.82 1.95
CA VAL A 60 15.21 5.65 3.22
C VAL A 60 16.18 5.38 4.36
N ASP A 61 15.75 5.63 5.58
CA ASP A 61 16.50 5.28 6.78
C ASP A 61 16.63 3.76 6.98
N TRP A 62 17.58 3.35 7.82
CA TRP A 62 17.84 1.94 8.09
C TRP A 62 16.66 1.19 8.71
N PRO A 63 15.95 1.71 9.72
CA PRO A 63 14.74 1.06 10.25
C PRO A 63 13.68 0.82 9.18
N THR A 64 13.40 1.78 8.33
CA THR A 64 12.44 1.66 7.21
C THR A 64 12.89 0.60 6.21
N PHE A 65 14.16 0.61 5.80
CA PHE A 65 14.70 -0.43 4.93
C PHE A 65 14.65 -1.82 5.57
N SER A 66 14.95 -1.93 6.85
CA SER A 66 14.84 -3.18 7.60
C SER A 66 13.40 -3.69 7.65
N GLY A 67 12.44 -2.80 7.87
CA GLY A 67 11.01 -3.10 7.83
C GLY A 67 10.55 -3.63 6.47
N PHE A 68 10.96 -2.97 5.38
CA PHE A 68 10.71 -3.42 4.02
C PHE A 68 11.22 -4.85 3.77
N ARG A 69 12.44 -5.14 4.20
CA ARG A 69 13.01 -6.50 4.07
C ARG A 69 12.25 -7.54 4.88
N ARG A 70 11.82 -7.20 6.10
CA ARG A 70 11.02 -8.08 6.95
C ARG A 70 9.64 -8.34 6.34
N TYR A 71 8.99 -7.30 5.82
CA TYR A 71 7.73 -7.46 5.10
C TYR A 71 7.86 -8.49 3.97
N HIS A 72 8.89 -8.39 3.16
CA HIS A 72 9.13 -9.33 2.05
C HIS A 72 9.59 -10.72 2.49
N ALA A 73 10.12 -10.88 3.69
CA ALA A 73 10.48 -12.18 4.23
C ALA A 73 9.30 -12.91 4.87
N GLU A 74 8.42 -12.18 5.58
CA GLU A 74 7.44 -12.77 6.48
C GLU A 74 5.98 -12.52 6.04
N CYS A 75 5.67 -11.34 5.53
CA CYS A 75 4.30 -10.87 5.38
C CYS A 75 3.77 -11.01 3.94
N HIS A 76 4.62 -10.76 2.94
CA HIS A 76 4.20 -10.65 1.55
C HIS A 76 3.61 -11.95 0.98
N VAL A 77 3.98 -13.11 1.52
CA VAL A 77 3.47 -14.42 1.09
C VAL A 77 1.95 -14.49 1.20
N CYS A 78 1.39 -13.89 2.26
CA CYS A 78 -0.04 -13.82 2.48
C CYS A 78 -0.65 -12.51 1.98
N HIS A 79 0.03 -11.37 2.20
CA HIS A 79 -0.52 -10.04 1.95
C HIS A 79 -0.16 -9.43 0.59
N GLY A 80 0.57 -10.17 -0.26
CA GLY A 80 1.04 -9.70 -1.56
C GLY A 80 2.28 -8.81 -1.48
N PRO A 81 3.06 -8.67 -2.57
CA PRO A 81 4.33 -7.94 -2.56
C PRO A 81 4.19 -6.45 -2.24
N ASP A 82 3.05 -5.85 -2.59
CA ASP A 82 2.77 -4.43 -2.41
C ASP A 82 1.69 -4.17 -1.35
N GLY A 83 1.38 -5.16 -0.50
CA GLY A 83 0.32 -5.04 0.50
C GLY A 83 -1.10 -5.01 -0.09
N GLU A 84 -1.29 -5.40 -1.34
CA GLU A 84 -2.59 -5.42 -2.03
C GLU A 84 -3.51 -6.57 -1.57
N GLY A 85 -2.99 -7.46 -0.75
CA GLY A 85 -3.71 -8.65 -0.32
C GLY A 85 -3.59 -9.82 -1.29
N SER A 86 -4.22 -10.92 -0.94
CA SER A 86 -4.28 -12.14 -1.74
C SER A 86 -5.56 -12.92 -1.42
N THR A 87 -5.66 -14.14 -1.93
CA THR A 87 -6.73 -15.08 -1.53
C THR A 87 -6.58 -15.58 -0.08
N TYR A 88 -5.41 -15.37 0.54
CA TYR A 88 -5.10 -15.84 1.90
C TYR A 88 -5.26 -14.75 2.96
N ALA A 89 -5.03 -13.48 2.59
CA ALA A 89 -5.04 -12.39 3.54
C ALA A 89 -5.52 -11.07 2.90
N PRO A 90 -6.16 -10.18 3.67
CA PRO A 90 -6.67 -8.91 3.15
C PRO A 90 -5.55 -7.96 2.74
N ALA A 91 -5.92 -6.93 1.97
CA ALA A 91 -5.03 -5.83 1.65
C ALA A 91 -4.64 -5.05 2.92
N LEU A 92 -3.36 -4.73 3.04
CA LEU A 92 -2.81 -3.94 4.15
C LEU A 92 -2.69 -2.45 3.82
N LYS A 93 -2.59 -2.09 2.57
CA LYS A 93 -2.33 -0.71 2.12
C LYS A 93 -3.28 0.33 2.71
N ASN A 94 -4.54 -0.03 2.96
CA ASN A 94 -5.51 0.86 3.57
C ASN A 94 -5.56 0.66 5.10
N SER A 95 -5.65 -0.59 5.55
CA SER A 95 -5.78 -0.89 6.98
C SER A 95 -4.55 -0.52 7.80
N ALA A 96 -3.36 -0.49 7.20
CA ALA A 96 -2.15 -0.07 7.90
C ALA A 96 -2.06 1.47 8.08
N ILE A 97 -2.73 2.24 7.21
CA ILE A 97 -2.80 3.70 7.33
C ILE A 97 -3.81 4.10 8.42
N ASP A 98 -4.95 3.40 8.48
CA ASP A 98 -6.03 3.70 9.41
C ASP A 98 -5.79 3.15 10.82
N MET A 99 -4.78 2.31 10.99
CA MET A 99 -4.48 1.64 12.26
C MET A 99 -3.54 2.49 13.11
N ASP A 100 -3.83 2.63 14.39
CA ASP A 100 -2.88 3.18 15.35
C ASP A 100 -1.59 2.36 15.39
N TYR A 101 -0.45 3.02 15.61
CA TYR A 101 0.86 2.38 15.62
C TYR A 101 0.95 1.24 16.65
N TYR A 102 0.39 1.42 17.83
CA TYR A 102 0.45 0.43 18.90
C TYR A 102 -0.49 -0.74 18.63
N ASP A 103 -1.66 -0.47 18.02
CA ASP A 103 -2.57 -1.52 17.53
C ASP A 103 -1.90 -2.35 16.42
N PHE A 104 -1.19 -1.68 15.50
CA PHE A 104 -0.40 -2.36 14.48
C PHE A 104 0.68 -3.24 15.11
N LEU A 105 1.41 -2.72 16.08
CA LEU A 105 2.46 -3.45 16.80
C LEU A 105 1.91 -4.67 17.52
N ASP A 106 0.74 -4.54 18.16
CA ASP A 106 0.05 -5.65 18.82
C ASP A 106 -0.32 -6.76 17.82
N VAL A 107 -0.91 -6.38 16.68
CA VAL A 107 -1.28 -7.34 15.62
C VAL A 107 -0.06 -8.06 15.06
N VAL A 108 1.05 -7.35 14.82
CA VAL A 108 2.27 -7.97 14.27
C VAL A 108 2.96 -8.89 15.29
N THR A 109 2.87 -8.55 16.57
CA THR A 109 3.53 -9.30 17.64
C THR A 109 2.73 -10.53 18.09
N ASN A 110 1.41 -10.39 18.19
CA ASN A 110 0.53 -11.40 18.78
C ASN A 110 -0.33 -12.14 17.74
N GLY A 111 -0.28 -11.69 16.49
CA GLY A 111 -1.16 -12.19 15.45
C GLY A 111 -2.60 -11.69 15.62
N ARG A 112 -3.48 -12.14 14.75
CA ARG A 112 -4.90 -11.81 14.80
C ARG A 112 -5.74 -13.01 14.44
N GLN A 113 -6.74 -13.30 15.25
CA GLN A 113 -7.73 -14.33 14.97
C GLN A 113 -9.12 -13.72 14.89
N LYS A 114 -9.83 -14.00 13.80
CA LYS A 114 -11.28 -13.79 13.70
C LYS A 114 -11.90 -15.15 13.50
N VAL A 115 -12.56 -15.66 14.55
CA VAL A 115 -13.25 -16.94 14.52
C VAL A 115 -14.75 -16.65 14.67
N GLY A 116 -15.52 -16.92 13.63
CA GLY A 116 -16.98 -16.72 13.63
C GLY A 116 -17.66 -17.67 12.65
N ALA A 117 -18.97 -17.74 12.70
CA ALA A 117 -19.77 -18.63 11.88
C ALA A 117 -19.63 -18.39 10.35
N ALA A 118 -19.12 -17.22 9.94
CA ALA A 118 -18.96 -16.79 8.56
C ALA A 118 -17.52 -16.49 8.15
N GLU A 119 -16.58 -16.43 9.09
CA GLU A 119 -15.18 -16.05 8.83
C GLU A 119 -14.23 -16.81 9.74
N ASN A 120 -13.30 -17.52 9.15
CA ASN A 120 -12.15 -18.06 9.84
C ASN A 120 -10.89 -17.48 9.19
N SER A 121 -10.32 -16.46 9.80
CA SER A 121 -9.03 -15.92 9.40
C SER A 121 -8.06 -15.93 10.57
N VAL A 122 -6.85 -16.38 10.33
CA VAL A 122 -5.77 -16.44 11.32
C VAL A 122 -4.54 -15.79 10.69
N MET A 123 -4.08 -14.71 11.29
CA MET A 123 -2.76 -14.17 11.08
C MET A 123 -1.87 -14.71 12.22
N PRO A 124 -0.83 -15.50 11.92
CA PRO A 124 0.08 -15.99 12.96
C PRO A 124 0.88 -14.82 13.57
N ALA A 125 1.36 -15.03 14.79
CA ALA A 125 2.32 -14.15 15.44
C ALA A 125 3.71 -14.32 14.83
#